data_9dd562a01db3faae970fb2c990ebcd18
#
_entry.id   9dd562a01db3faae970fb2c990ebcd18
#
_cell.length_a   1.000
_cell.length_b   1.000
_cell.length_c   1.000
_cell.angle_alpha   90.00
_cell.angle_beta   90.00
_cell.angle_gamma   90.00
#
_symmetry.space_group_name_H-M   'P 1'
#
loop_
_entity.id
_entity.type
_entity.pdbx_description
1 polymer ?
#
loop_
_entity_poly.entity_id
_entity_poly.type
_entity_poly.pdbx_seq_one_letter_code
_entity_poly.pdbx_strand_id
1 'polypeptide(L)'
;MGKNLKGKECGKGICQRKDGLYFARFYSKDGKRQGRYFETLPEAKNWLADARYEERHSIIVTAPDMTVDKWFDYWIENIVCDLAPNTKRNYRERYKWNIQPVIGTMCIGDVKPMHCKAVLNRMETTYAGSTIRQAYITMGTLFKSAVMNDIIAKHPMNGVRYTKPVRAVDDIKYLTVDEQEKFLEAAKRSHNYRQYALLLETGLRTAELIGLTWDSIDWKKRTLTVSKSLEYRHKQGYWRAGPPKTKKSYRTIPLTEKAYSILKSCYDERSSRKESETLSQVLEYTDSRTGEK
;
A
#
# COMPACT_ATOMS: atom_id res chain seq x y z
N MET A 1 42.85 23.42 -22.83
CA MET A 1 42.88 23.19 -21.35
C MET A 1 43.04 24.55 -20.67
N GLY A 2 42.46 24.75 -19.49
CA GLY A 2 42.60 26.00 -18.76
C GLY A 2 43.97 26.06 -18.09
N LYS A 3 44.58 27.28 -18.11
CA LYS A 3 45.88 27.53 -17.53
C LYS A 3 45.76 28.44 -16.32
N ASN A 4 46.75 28.41 -15.43
CA ASN A 4 46.90 29.39 -14.36
C ASN A 4 47.65 30.65 -14.87
N LEU A 5 47.75 31.67 -14.02
CA LEU A 5 48.44 32.93 -14.34
C LEU A 5 49.93 32.75 -14.68
N LYS A 6 50.54 31.62 -14.27
CA LYS A 6 51.93 31.26 -14.59
C LYS A 6 52.07 30.36 -15.82
N GLY A 7 50.98 30.18 -16.60
CA GLY A 7 50.96 29.37 -17.82
C GLY A 7 50.87 27.84 -17.59
N LYS A 8 50.82 27.34 -16.34
CA LYS A 8 50.75 25.90 -16.00
C LYS A 8 49.30 25.42 -16.14
N GLU A 9 49.14 24.21 -16.64
CA GLU A 9 47.81 23.61 -16.83
C GLU A 9 47.09 23.31 -15.49
N CYS A 10 45.82 23.73 -15.40
CA CYS A 10 44.97 23.51 -14.22
C CYS A 10 44.08 22.26 -14.34
N GLY A 11 43.95 21.72 -15.57
CA GLY A 11 43.06 20.64 -15.88
C GLY A 11 41.84 21.07 -16.72
N LYS A 12 41.13 20.10 -17.29
CA LYS A 12 39.95 20.32 -18.17
C LYS A 12 38.79 20.89 -17.35
N GLY A 13 38.35 22.10 -17.70
CA GLY A 13 37.23 22.79 -17.05
C GLY A 13 37.63 23.74 -15.91
N ILE A 14 38.92 23.92 -15.63
CA ILE A 14 39.40 24.81 -14.57
C ILE A 14 40.35 25.85 -15.20
N CYS A 15 40.20 27.13 -14.86
CA CYS A 15 41.11 28.21 -15.21
C CYS A 15 41.30 29.15 -14.02
N GLN A 16 42.49 29.79 -13.93
CA GLN A 16 42.74 30.86 -12.96
C GLN A 16 42.43 32.21 -13.60
N ARG A 17 41.70 33.03 -12.84
CA ARG A 17 41.36 34.40 -13.25
C ARG A 17 42.45 35.41 -12.83
N LYS A 18 42.36 36.63 -13.37
CA LYS A 18 43.29 37.72 -13.02
C LYS A 18 43.23 38.15 -11.56
N ASP A 19 42.11 37.90 -10.88
CA ASP A 19 41.88 38.12 -9.44
C ASP A 19 42.49 37.01 -8.55
N GLY A 20 43.16 36.00 -9.13
CA GLY A 20 43.82 34.92 -8.42
C GLY A 20 42.92 33.71 -8.17
N LEU A 21 41.60 33.85 -8.28
CA LEU A 21 40.66 32.76 -8.01
C LEU A 21 40.65 31.71 -9.13
N TYR A 22 40.42 30.47 -8.78
CA TYR A 22 40.22 29.37 -9.72
C TYR A 22 38.74 29.20 -10.01
N PHE A 23 38.40 29.25 -11.32
CA PHE A 23 37.03 28.99 -11.79
C PHE A 23 36.96 27.60 -12.38
N ALA A 24 36.16 26.72 -11.70
CA ALA A 24 35.84 25.38 -12.17
C ALA A 24 34.46 25.37 -12.83
N ARG A 25 34.35 24.74 -14.00
CA ARG A 25 33.06 24.61 -14.74
C ARG A 25 32.92 23.29 -15.42
N PHE A 26 31.66 22.84 -15.52
CA PHE A 26 31.26 21.70 -16.36
C PHE A 26 29.86 21.95 -16.96
N TYR A 27 29.49 21.14 -17.91
CA TYR A 27 28.16 21.15 -18.51
C TYR A 27 27.42 19.92 -18.00
N SER A 28 26.23 20.13 -17.43
CA SER A 28 25.33 19.04 -17.04
C SER A 28 24.73 18.35 -18.25
N LYS A 29 24.13 17.15 -18.06
CA LYS A 29 23.50 16.39 -19.15
C LYS A 29 22.37 17.16 -19.84
N ASP A 30 21.72 18.10 -19.13
CA ASP A 30 20.68 19.01 -19.66
C ASP A 30 21.27 20.16 -20.47
N GLY A 31 22.59 20.18 -20.73
CA GLY A 31 23.28 21.25 -21.47
C GLY A 31 23.52 22.54 -20.68
N LYS A 32 23.08 22.61 -19.41
CA LYS A 32 23.29 23.80 -18.58
C LYS A 32 24.72 23.88 -18.08
N ARG A 33 25.29 25.08 -18.18
CA ARG A 33 26.62 25.35 -17.65
C ARG A 33 26.57 25.64 -16.17
N GLN A 34 27.31 24.85 -15.37
CA GLN A 34 27.53 25.07 -13.94
C GLN A 34 28.98 25.46 -13.70
N GLY A 35 29.24 26.36 -12.75
CA GLY A 35 30.60 26.76 -12.39
C GLY A 35 30.64 27.45 -11.04
N ARG A 36 31.81 27.30 -10.36
CA ARG A 36 32.06 27.84 -9.03
C ARG A 36 33.48 28.34 -8.91
N TYR A 37 33.70 29.34 -8.04
CA TYR A 37 35.00 29.93 -7.76
C TYR A 37 35.60 29.34 -6.48
N PHE A 38 36.94 29.21 -6.48
CA PHE A 38 37.71 28.62 -5.37
C PHE A 38 39.01 29.41 -5.17
N GLU A 39 39.52 29.44 -3.96
CA GLU A 39 40.76 30.08 -3.64
C GLU A 39 41.96 29.23 -4.06
N THR A 40 41.84 27.91 -4.01
CA THR A 40 42.92 26.98 -4.33
C THR A 40 42.58 26.02 -5.48
N LEU A 41 43.61 25.61 -6.22
CA LEU A 41 43.49 24.63 -7.29
C LEU A 41 43.02 23.25 -6.83
N PRO A 42 43.47 22.70 -5.68
CA PRO A 42 42.96 21.42 -5.16
C PRO A 42 41.46 21.44 -4.89
N GLU A 43 40.95 22.49 -4.24
CA GLU A 43 39.51 22.66 -4.01
C GLU A 43 38.70 22.65 -5.30
N ALA A 44 39.16 23.42 -6.30
CA ALA A 44 38.52 23.48 -7.62
C ALA A 44 38.50 22.11 -8.31
N LYS A 45 39.58 21.32 -8.17
CA LYS A 45 39.67 19.95 -8.70
C LYS A 45 38.74 18.97 -7.97
N ASN A 46 38.72 19.00 -6.66
CA ASN A 46 37.87 18.15 -5.85
C ASN A 46 36.39 18.42 -6.14
N TRP A 47 35.98 19.69 -6.09
CA TRP A 47 34.63 20.06 -6.44
C TRP A 47 34.22 19.60 -7.86
N LEU A 48 35.10 19.78 -8.85
CA LEU A 48 34.83 19.37 -10.22
C LEU A 48 34.75 17.84 -10.36
N ALA A 49 35.56 17.10 -9.59
CA ALA A 49 35.49 15.63 -9.54
C ALA A 49 34.20 15.17 -8.90
N ASP A 50 33.81 15.75 -7.76
CA ASP A 50 32.56 15.43 -7.04
C ASP A 50 31.34 15.79 -7.89
N ALA A 51 31.33 16.98 -8.49
CA ALA A 51 30.25 17.42 -9.37
C ALA A 51 30.07 16.50 -10.60
N ARG A 52 31.19 16.04 -11.20
CA ARG A 52 31.17 15.08 -12.30
C ARG A 52 30.77 13.67 -11.85
N TYR A 53 31.16 13.29 -10.65
CA TYR A 53 30.75 12.02 -10.04
C TYR A 53 29.25 12.04 -9.76
N GLU A 54 28.74 13.10 -9.14
CA GLU A 54 27.32 13.33 -8.92
C GLU A 54 26.54 13.33 -10.24
N GLU A 55 27.03 14.00 -11.27
CA GLU A 55 26.41 14.05 -12.61
C GLU A 55 26.39 12.68 -13.30
N ARG A 56 27.44 11.88 -13.17
CA ARG A 56 27.48 10.51 -13.73
C ARG A 56 26.56 9.56 -12.97
N HIS A 57 26.42 9.75 -11.66
CA HIS A 57 25.64 8.91 -10.77
C HIS A 57 24.31 9.55 -10.36
N SER A 58 24.09 10.83 -10.74
CA SER A 58 22.74 11.39 -10.73
C SER A 58 21.94 10.64 -11.78
N ILE A 59 21.18 9.70 -11.29
CA ILE A 59 20.04 9.16 -11.99
C ILE A 59 19.20 10.38 -12.33
N ILE A 60 19.03 10.62 -13.61
CA ILE A 60 18.37 11.81 -14.13
C ILE A 60 16.94 11.77 -13.60
N VAL A 61 16.63 12.59 -12.61
CA VAL A 61 15.25 13.00 -12.36
C VAL A 61 14.84 13.86 -13.55
N THR A 62 14.36 13.20 -14.58
CA THR A 62 14.03 13.79 -15.88
C THR A 62 12.78 14.67 -15.87
N ALA A 63 12.22 14.93 -14.69
CA ALA A 63 11.10 15.85 -14.56
C ALA A 63 11.31 16.76 -13.34
N PRO A 64 11.88 17.98 -13.53
CA PRO A 64 11.97 18.96 -12.45
C PRO A 64 10.60 19.29 -11.82
N ASP A 65 9.50 18.95 -12.51
CA ASP A 65 8.13 19.19 -12.08
C ASP A 65 7.40 17.94 -11.54
N MET A 66 8.11 16.82 -11.30
CA MET A 66 7.50 15.61 -10.76
C MET A 66 7.22 15.80 -9.27
N THR A 67 5.95 16.04 -8.92
CA THR A 67 5.50 16.07 -7.53
C THR A 67 5.23 14.67 -7.01
N VAL A 68 5.14 14.54 -5.67
CA VAL A 68 4.73 13.27 -5.03
C VAL A 68 3.33 12.86 -5.48
N ASP A 69 2.40 13.83 -5.69
CA ASP A 69 1.07 13.57 -6.23
C ASP A 69 1.13 12.94 -7.63
N LYS A 70 1.86 13.56 -8.55
CA LYS A 70 2.01 13.07 -9.93
C LYS A 70 2.64 11.67 -9.95
N TRP A 71 3.65 11.44 -9.10
CA TRP A 71 4.26 10.12 -8.98
C TRP A 71 3.30 9.08 -8.40
N PHE A 72 2.54 9.44 -7.37
CA PHE A 72 1.53 8.54 -6.77
C PHE A 72 0.48 8.12 -7.79
N ASP A 73 -0.06 9.07 -8.57
CA ASP A 73 -1.06 8.79 -9.60
C ASP A 73 -0.50 7.86 -10.68
N TYR A 74 0.71 8.15 -11.16
CA TYR A 74 1.39 7.27 -12.11
C TYR A 74 1.64 5.88 -11.54
N TRP A 75 2.13 5.80 -10.30
CA TRP A 75 2.45 4.56 -9.62
C TRP A 75 1.24 3.67 -9.42
N ILE A 76 0.10 4.23 -8.99
CA ILE A 76 -1.11 3.46 -8.71
C ILE A 76 -1.77 2.93 -9.99
N GLU A 77 -1.63 3.63 -11.12
CA GLU A 77 -2.25 3.25 -12.39
C GLU A 77 -1.35 2.33 -13.23
N ASN A 78 -0.03 2.55 -13.20
CA ASN A 78 0.87 1.90 -14.15
C ASN A 78 1.80 0.86 -13.51
N ILE A 79 2.23 1.06 -12.26
CA ILE A 79 3.24 0.19 -11.64
C ILE A 79 2.60 -0.88 -10.77
N VAL A 80 1.56 -0.53 -10.02
CA VAL A 80 0.84 -1.47 -9.16
C VAL A 80 -0.56 -1.78 -9.69
N CYS A 81 -0.71 -1.75 -11.02
CA CYS A 81 -1.97 -1.97 -11.72
C CYS A 81 -2.58 -3.36 -11.49
N ASP A 82 -1.75 -4.37 -11.24
CA ASP A 82 -2.11 -5.77 -10.99
C ASP A 82 -2.58 -6.04 -9.56
N LEU A 83 -2.42 -5.09 -8.64
CA LEU A 83 -2.85 -5.28 -7.26
C LEU A 83 -4.38 -5.37 -7.14
N ALA A 84 -4.81 -6.21 -6.19
CA ALA A 84 -6.23 -6.36 -5.86
C ALA A 84 -6.89 -4.99 -5.60
N PRO A 85 -8.12 -4.76 -6.11
CA PRO A 85 -8.80 -3.47 -6.02
C PRO A 85 -8.91 -2.89 -4.61
N ASN A 86 -9.03 -3.75 -3.58
CA ASN A 86 -9.01 -3.31 -2.19
C ASN A 86 -7.66 -2.77 -1.76
N THR A 87 -6.57 -3.36 -2.24
CA THR A 87 -5.22 -2.88 -1.95
C THR A 87 -5.01 -1.50 -2.57
N LYS A 88 -5.39 -1.32 -3.84
CA LYS A 88 -5.32 -0.01 -4.52
C LYS A 88 -6.16 1.04 -3.80
N ARG A 89 -7.41 0.71 -3.42
CA ARG A 89 -8.28 1.61 -2.65
C ARG A 89 -7.61 2.03 -1.35
N ASN A 90 -7.05 1.08 -0.59
CA ASN A 90 -6.39 1.35 0.66
C ASN A 90 -5.16 2.26 0.48
N TYR A 91 -4.38 2.09 -0.60
CA TYR A 91 -3.28 2.99 -0.93
C TYR A 91 -3.80 4.40 -1.23
N ARG A 92 -4.85 4.55 -2.06
CA ARG A 92 -5.45 5.85 -2.39
C ARG A 92 -5.98 6.56 -1.14
N GLU A 93 -6.72 5.86 -0.28
CA GLU A 93 -7.27 6.43 0.94
C GLU A 93 -6.17 6.87 1.91
N ARG A 94 -5.16 6.03 2.16
CA ARG A 94 -4.03 6.38 3.04
C ARG A 94 -3.23 7.53 2.48
N TYR A 95 -2.98 7.55 1.19
CA TYR A 95 -2.28 8.63 0.53
C TYR A 95 -3.05 9.93 0.68
N LYS A 96 -4.29 9.96 0.24
CA LYS A 96 -5.16 11.14 0.23
C LYS A 96 -5.31 11.78 1.61
N TRP A 97 -5.56 10.97 2.63
CA TRP A 97 -5.88 11.50 3.95
C TRP A 97 -4.66 11.79 4.83
N ASN A 98 -3.59 11.03 4.67
CA ASN A 98 -2.47 11.09 5.59
C ASN A 98 -1.18 11.64 4.98
N ILE A 99 -0.87 11.32 3.71
CA ILE A 99 0.41 11.64 3.09
C ILE A 99 0.33 12.91 2.24
N GLN A 100 -0.65 12.97 1.35
CA GLN A 100 -0.88 14.07 0.41
C GLN A 100 -0.89 15.45 1.08
N PRO A 101 -1.60 15.67 2.21
CA PRO A 101 -1.68 17.00 2.81
C PRO A 101 -0.34 17.56 3.31
N VAL A 102 0.69 16.73 3.44
CA VAL A 102 2.00 17.14 3.97
C VAL A 102 3.06 17.23 2.87
N ILE A 103 3.10 16.25 1.97
CA ILE A 103 4.19 16.15 0.97
C ILE A 103 3.68 16.05 -0.47
N GLY A 104 2.38 15.99 -0.71
CA GLY A 104 1.81 15.72 -2.04
C GLY A 104 2.28 16.70 -3.12
N THR A 105 2.28 18.00 -2.83
CA THR A 105 2.67 19.06 -3.76
C THR A 105 4.19 19.28 -3.86
N MET A 106 4.98 18.65 -2.99
CA MET A 106 6.44 18.76 -3.03
C MET A 106 7.01 18.05 -4.26
N CYS A 107 8.08 18.63 -4.84
CA CYS A 107 8.90 17.90 -5.80
C CYS A 107 9.44 16.62 -5.14
N ILE A 108 9.26 15.46 -5.79
CA ILE A 108 9.64 14.17 -5.20
C ILE A 108 11.13 14.06 -4.89
N GLY A 109 11.98 14.74 -5.68
CA GLY A 109 13.43 14.82 -5.47
C GLY A 109 13.81 15.60 -4.21
N ASP A 110 12.96 16.51 -3.75
CA ASP A 110 13.21 17.36 -2.58
C ASP A 110 12.68 16.75 -1.28
N VAL A 111 11.98 15.62 -1.35
CA VAL A 111 11.46 14.92 -0.17
C VAL A 111 12.62 14.34 0.63
N LYS A 112 12.77 14.80 1.88
CA LYS A 112 13.79 14.36 2.83
C LYS A 112 13.18 13.52 3.95
N PRO A 113 13.98 12.75 4.72
CA PRO A 113 13.48 11.97 5.85
C PRO A 113 12.65 12.77 6.85
N MET A 114 13.00 14.03 7.09
CA MET A 114 12.26 14.92 7.98
C MET A 114 10.81 15.17 7.52
N HIS A 115 10.56 15.25 6.22
CA HIS A 115 9.23 15.44 5.66
C HIS A 115 8.38 14.17 5.85
N CYS A 116 8.97 12.99 5.64
CA CYS A 116 8.30 11.72 5.92
C CYS A 116 8.00 11.55 7.42
N LYS A 117 8.91 11.97 8.30
CA LYS A 117 8.67 11.96 9.76
C LYS A 117 7.56 12.94 10.15
N ALA A 118 7.47 14.10 9.51
CA ALA A 118 6.38 15.07 9.74
C ALA A 118 5.00 14.48 9.42
N VAL A 119 4.88 13.67 8.34
CA VAL A 119 3.65 12.91 8.06
C VAL A 119 3.25 12.03 9.24
N LEU A 120 4.21 11.24 9.77
CA LEU A 120 3.94 10.31 10.87
C LEU A 120 3.60 11.05 12.17
N ASN A 121 4.34 12.12 12.51
CA ASN A 121 4.09 12.93 13.71
C ASN A 121 2.70 13.57 13.68
N ARG A 122 2.26 14.08 12.51
CA ARG A 122 0.90 14.61 12.36
C ARG A 122 -0.16 13.55 12.68
N MET A 123 0.12 12.28 12.39
CA MET A 123 -0.80 11.18 12.64
C MET A 123 -0.83 10.72 14.10
N GLU A 124 0.26 10.92 14.86
CA GLU A 124 0.40 10.43 16.24
C GLU A 124 -0.67 11.00 17.19
N THR A 125 -1.19 12.19 16.90
CA THR A 125 -2.24 12.83 17.72
C THR A 125 -3.65 12.31 17.48
N THR A 126 -3.90 11.67 16.33
CA THR A 126 -5.27 11.36 15.87
C THR A 126 -5.49 9.87 15.60
N TYR A 127 -4.43 9.14 15.22
CA TYR A 127 -4.58 7.78 14.72
C TYR A 127 -3.90 6.74 15.61
N ALA A 128 -4.49 5.55 15.66
CA ALA A 128 -3.87 4.40 16.32
C ALA A 128 -2.55 4.00 15.62
N GLY A 129 -1.60 3.47 16.39
CA GLY A 129 -0.29 3.08 15.88
C GLY A 129 -0.31 2.08 14.72
N SER A 130 -1.35 1.25 14.61
CA SER A 130 -1.55 0.37 13.45
C SER A 130 -1.84 1.16 12.17
N THR A 131 -2.57 2.26 12.24
CA THR A 131 -2.86 3.15 11.10
C THR A 131 -1.59 3.91 10.69
N ILE A 132 -0.81 4.40 11.65
CA ILE A 132 0.48 5.04 11.40
C ILE A 132 1.44 4.08 10.70
N ARG A 133 1.49 2.83 11.17
CA ARG A 133 2.27 1.76 10.50
C ARG A 133 1.87 1.58 9.05
N GLN A 134 0.59 1.63 8.74
CA GLN A 134 0.11 1.48 7.36
C GLN A 134 0.52 2.66 6.47
N ALA A 135 0.51 3.89 6.98
CA ALA A 135 1.03 5.05 6.26
C ALA A 135 2.55 4.95 6.04
N TYR A 136 3.30 4.52 7.05
CA TYR A 136 4.73 4.24 6.95
C TYR A 136 5.05 3.24 5.85
N ILE A 137 4.32 2.10 5.79
CA ILE A 137 4.49 1.08 4.76
C ILE A 137 4.12 1.64 3.38
N THR A 138 3.06 2.44 3.28
CA THR A 138 2.62 3.04 2.01
C THR A 138 3.68 4.00 1.45
N MET A 139 4.24 4.90 2.28
CA MET A 139 5.35 5.77 1.88
C MET A 139 6.59 4.96 1.49
N GLY A 140 6.92 3.93 2.29
CA GLY A 140 8.06 3.06 2.00
C GLY A 140 7.94 2.37 0.65
N THR A 141 6.77 1.85 0.31
CA THR A 141 6.53 1.19 -0.98
C THR A 141 6.55 2.17 -2.14
N LEU A 142 5.91 3.33 -1.98
CA LEU A 142 5.85 4.40 -2.99
C LEU A 142 7.26 4.90 -3.35
N PHE A 143 8.06 5.28 -2.35
CA PHE A 143 9.41 5.80 -2.57
C PHE A 143 10.40 4.71 -2.99
N LYS A 144 10.24 3.47 -2.51
CA LYS A 144 11.02 2.34 -3.02
C LYS A 144 10.81 2.17 -4.53
N SER A 145 9.57 2.25 -4.97
CA SER A 145 9.25 2.20 -6.41
C SER A 145 9.85 3.38 -7.18
N ALA A 146 9.86 4.58 -6.60
CA ALA A 146 10.49 5.76 -7.21
C ALA A 146 12.01 5.57 -7.38
N VAL A 147 12.68 4.96 -6.40
CA VAL A 147 14.12 4.62 -6.52
C VAL A 147 14.35 3.55 -7.59
N MET A 148 13.52 2.51 -7.62
CA MET A 148 13.67 1.41 -8.60
C MET A 148 13.39 1.83 -10.04
N ASN A 149 12.65 2.91 -10.24
CA ASN A 149 12.36 3.50 -11.56
C ASN A 149 13.20 4.75 -11.84
N ASP A 150 14.28 4.95 -11.11
CA ASP A 150 15.24 6.04 -11.30
C ASP A 150 14.62 7.46 -11.22
N ILE A 151 13.48 7.60 -10.54
CA ILE A 151 12.81 8.90 -10.33
C ILE A 151 13.55 9.70 -9.24
N ILE A 152 14.06 9.02 -8.21
CA ILE A 152 14.88 9.61 -7.15
C ILE A 152 16.10 8.75 -6.85
N ALA A 153 17.22 9.38 -6.53
CA ALA A 153 18.48 8.69 -6.25
C ALA A 153 18.52 8.04 -4.85
N LYS A 154 17.86 8.64 -3.87
CA LYS A 154 17.91 8.20 -2.47
C LYS A 154 16.51 8.02 -1.92
N HIS A 155 16.33 6.95 -1.13
CA HIS A 155 15.05 6.63 -0.52
C HIS A 155 14.78 7.53 0.70
N PRO A 156 13.76 8.41 0.68
CA PRO A 156 13.54 9.40 1.75
C PRO A 156 13.04 8.77 3.07
N MET A 157 12.67 7.49 3.08
CA MET A 157 12.33 6.78 4.31
C MET A 157 13.54 6.20 5.05
N ASN A 158 14.76 6.32 4.48
CA ASN A 158 15.97 5.83 5.16
C ASN A 158 16.19 6.61 6.44
N GLY A 159 16.33 5.87 7.56
CA GLY A 159 16.49 6.45 8.90
C GLY A 159 15.18 6.94 9.55
N VAL A 160 14.07 6.97 8.84
CA VAL A 160 12.77 7.33 9.44
C VAL A 160 12.29 6.18 10.34
N ARG A 161 12.03 6.49 11.59
CA ARG A 161 11.49 5.54 12.58
C ARG A 161 10.08 5.99 13.01
N TYR A 162 9.22 5.03 13.28
CA TYR A 162 7.95 5.25 13.96
C TYR A 162 7.89 4.37 15.21
N THR A 163 7.19 4.83 16.23
CA THR A 163 6.99 4.06 17.45
C THR A 163 6.04 2.92 17.14
N LYS A 164 6.52 1.68 17.23
CA LYS A 164 5.66 0.51 17.09
C LYS A 164 4.72 0.46 18.28
N PRO A 165 3.41 0.29 18.05
CA PRO A 165 2.52 0.06 19.18
C PRO A 165 2.95 -1.24 19.87
N VAL A 166 3.20 -1.16 21.17
CA VAL A 166 3.37 -2.36 21.99
C VAL A 166 1.99 -2.96 22.16
N ARG A 167 1.76 -4.14 21.58
CA ARG A 167 0.56 -4.93 21.87
C ARG A 167 0.79 -5.64 23.20
N ALA A 168 0.02 -5.32 24.20
CA ALA A 168 -0.09 -6.18 25.37
C ALA A 168 -0.65 -7.53 24.95
N VAL A 169 -0.26 -8.60 25.64
CA VAL A 169 -0.78 -9.96 25.38
C VAL A 169 -2.31 -10.00 25.54
N ASP A 170 -2.83 -9.13 26.42
CA ASP A 170 -4.27 -8.99 26.71
C ASP A 170 -5.07 -8.24 25.62
N ASP A 171 -4.41 -7.68 24.59
CA ASP A 171 -5.09 -7.03 23.46
C ASP A 171 -5.70 -8.02 22.45
N ILE A 172 -5.51 -9.33 22.62
CA ILE A 172 -6.13 -10.35 21.76
C ILE A 172 -7.56 -10.57 22.26
N LYS A 173 -8.50 -9.94 21.59
CA LYS A 173 -9.93 -10.10 21.88
C LYS A 173 -10.44 -11.41 21.29
N TYR A 174 -10.76 -12.33 22.15
CA TYR A 174 -11.46 -13.57 21.83
C TYR A 174 -12.56 -13.79 22.87
N LEU A 175 -13.58 -14.53 22.50
CA LEU A 175 -14.62 -14.95 23.44
C LEU A 175 -14.20 -16.25 24.10
N THR A 176 -14.22 -16.31 25.43
CA THR A 176 -14.13 -17.56 26.16
C THR A 176 -15.34 -18.43 25.84
N VAL A 177 -15.34 -19.72 26.22
CA VAL A 177 -16.46 -20.62 25.99
C VAL A 177 -17.74 -20.10 26.64
N ASP A 178 -17.65 -19.67 27.90
CA ASP A 178 -18.78 -19.09 28.64
C ASP A 178 -19.32 -17.79 27.99
N GLU A 179 -18.42 -16.96 27.47
CA GLU A 179 -18.81 -15.75 26.75
C GLU A 179 -19.47 -16.07 25.41
N GLN A 180 -19.02 -17.12 24.71
CA GLN A 180 -19.64 -17.57 23.47
C GLN A 180 -21.08 -18.08 23.75
N GLU A 181 -21.28 -18.83 24.81
CA GLU A 181 -22.62 -19.31 25.21
C GLU A 181 -23.56 -18.14 25.55
N LYS A 182 -23.10 -17.18 26.38
CA LYS A 182 -23.86 -15.97 26.70
C LYS A 182 -24.17 -15.12 25.47
N PHE A 183 -23.20 -14.99 24.57
CA PHE A 183 -23.38 -14.28 23.32
C PHE A 183 -24.43 -14.94 22.44
N LEU A 184 -24.36 -16.26 22.27
CA LEU A 184 -25.34 -17.00 21.47
C LEU A 184 -26.73 -16.94 22.07
N GLU A 185 -26.86 -17.02 23.39
CA GLU A 185 -28.15 -16.89 24.07
C GLU A 185 -28.78 -15.51 23.81
N ALA A 186 -28.01 -14.45 23.99
CA ALA A 186 -28.47 -13.10 23.66
C ALA A 186 -28.80 -12.93 22.15
N ALA A 187 -28.02 -13.57 21.29
CA ALA A 187 -28.18 -13.50 19.84
C ALA A 187 -29.43 -14.23 19.32
N LYS A 188 -30.04 -15.12 20.07
CA LYS A 188 -31.30 -15.81 19.69
C LYS A 188 -32.44 -14.85 19.32
N ARG A 189 -32.42 -13.64 19.88
CA ARG A 189 -33.39 -12.57 19.58
C ARG A 189 -33.08 -11.85 18.25
N SER A 190 -31.92 -12.06 17.66
CA SER A 190 -31.49 -11.43 16.42
C SER A 190 -31.82 -12.31 15.21
N HIS A 191 -32.23 -11.67 14.10
CA HIS A 191 -32.38 -12.35 12.81
C HIS A 191 -31.04 -12.93 12.29
N ASN A 192 -29.90 -12.46 12.80
CA ASN A 192 -28.57 -12.93 12.43
C ASN A 192 -28.07 -14.11 13.32
N TYR A 193 -28.87 -14.66 14.22
CA TYR A 193 -28.45 -15.72 15.12
C TYR A 193 -27.75 -16.88 14.40
N ARG A 194 -28.37 -17.37 13.31
CA ARG A 194 -27.83 -18.52 12.53
C ARG A 194 -26.46 -18.19 11.93
N GLN A 195 -26.26 -16.96 11.51
CA GLN A 195 -24.97 -16.49 10.97
C GLN A 195 -23.90 -16.47 12.06
N TYR A 196 -24.21 -15.95 13.24
CA TYR A 196 -23.27 -15.92 14.36
C TYR A 196 -22.92 -17.33 14.84
N ALA A 197 -23.92 -18.19 15.00
CA ALA A 197 -23.68 -19.56 15.39
C ALA A 197 -22.82 -20.31 14.36
N LEU A 198 -23.09 -20.15 13.09
CA LEU A 198 -22.31 -20.77 12.01
C LEU A 198 -20.86 -20.25 11.98
N LEU A 199 -20.64 -18.95 12.21
CA LEU A 199 -19.29 -18.36 12.28
C LEU A 199 -18.48 -18.98 13.43
N LEU A 200 -19.08 -19.14 14.61
CA LEU A 200 -18.41 -19.74 15.77
C LEU A 200 -18.09 -21.23 15.55
N GLU A 201 -19.00 -21.97 14.92
CA GLU A 201 -18.82 -23.41 14.66
C GLU A 201 -17.78 -23.70 13.54
N THR A 202 -17.64 -22.78 12.55
CA THR A 202 -16.85 -23.06 11.34
C THR A 202 -15.58 -22.24 11.24
N GLY A 203 -15.45 -21.15 11.98
CA GLY A 203 -14.34 -20.20 11.84
C GLY A 203 -14.28 -19.51 10.48
N LEU A 204 -15.40 -19.40 9.76
CA LEU A 204 -15.48 -18.65 8.51
C LEU A 204 -15.22 -17.17 8.74
N ARG A 205 -14.57 -16.51 7.77
CA ARG A 205 -14.57 -15.05 7.75
C ARG A 205 -15.93 -14.52 7.30
N THR A 206 -16.31 -13.32 7.74
CA THR A 206 -17.60 -12.72 7.35
C THR A 206 -17.82 -12.70 5.83
N ALA A 207 -16.80 -12.35 5.06
CA ALA A 207 -16.87 -12.34 3.59
C ALA A 207 -17.01 -13.75 2.97
N GLU A 208 -16.48 -14.78 3.62
CA GLU A 208 -16.61 -16.17 3.22
C GLU A 208 -18.02 -16.69 3.53
N LEU A 209 -18.57 -16.35 4.72
CA LEU A 209 -19.94 -16.68 5.08
C LEU A 209 -20.96 -16.07 4.11
N ILE A 210 -20.81 -14.78 3.80
CA ILE A 210 -21.72 -14.07 2.87
C ILE A 210 -21.61 -14.65 1.46
N GLY A 211 -20.40 -15.09 1.07
CA GLY A 211 -20.15 -15.71 -0.23
C GLY A 211 -20.50 -17.19 -0.33
N LEU A 212 -21.07 -17.78 0.74
CA LEU A 212 -21.39 -19.19 0.78
C LEU A 212 -22.62 -19.51 -0.09
N THR A 213 -22.51 -20.52 -0.90
CA THR A 213 -23.56 -21.03 -1.77
C THR A 213 -23.84 -22.50 -1.49
N TRP A 214 -25.01 -23.02 -1.86
CA TRP A 214 -25.43 -24.38 -1.54
C TRP A 214 -24.55 -25.46 -2.19
N ASP A 215 -23.95 -25.17 -3.32
CA ASP A 215 -22.96 -26.01 -4.01
C ASP A 215 -21.62 -26.14 -3.26
N SER A 216 -21.39 -25.28 -2.28
CA SER A 216 -20.22 -25.36 -1.39
C SER A 216 -20.36 -26.42 -0.30
N ILE A 217 -21.53 -27.05 -0.15
CA ILE A 217 -21.85 -27.98 0.92
C ILE A 217 -21.99 -29.39 0.36
N ASP A 218 -21.15 -30.32 0.83
CA ASP A 218 -21.33 -31.75 0.60
C ASP A 218 -22.14 -32.34 1.77
N TRP A 219 -23.44 -32.53 1.52
CA TRP A 219 -24.37 -33.03 2.53
C TRP A 219 -24.08 -34.48 2.96
N LYS A 220 -23.51 -35.31 2.08
CA LYS A 220 -23.17 -36.71 2.37
C LYS A 220 -21.94 -36.80 3.24
N LYS A 221 -20.90 -36.03 2.90
CA LYS A 221 -19.66 -36.00 3.66
C LYS A 221 -19.71 -35.05 4.85
N ARG A 222 -20.79 -34.28 4.99
CA ARG A 222 -20.93 -33.23 6.00
C ARG A 222 -19.74 -32.26 6.01
N THR A 223 -19.39 -31.74 4.86
CA THR A 223 -18.29 -30.80 4.71
C THR A 223 -18.72 -29.55 3.98
N LEU A 224 -18.04 -28.46 4.27
CA LEU A 224 -18.21 -27.15 3.64
C LEU A 224 -16.89 -26.71 3.00
N THR A 225 -16.91 -26.35 1.72
CA THR A 225 -15.73 -25.89 0.98
C THR A 225 -15.75 -24.39 0.78
N VAL A 226 -14.72 -23.73 1.28
CA VAL A 226 -14.52 -22.28 1.10
C VAL A 226 -13.79 -22.05 -0.21
N SER A 227 -14.49 -21.53 -1.22
CA SER A 227 -13.93 -21.23 -2.56
C SER A 227 -14.17 -19.80 -3.00
N LYS A 228 -15.06 -19.06 -2.34
CA LYS A 228 -15.51 -17.72 -2.70
C LYS A 228 -15.53 -16.79 -1.48
N SER A 229 -15.41 -15.50 -1.72
CA SER A 229 -15.68 -14.46 -0.73
C SER A 229 -16.49 -13.34 -1.38
N LEU A 230 -17.44 -12.78 -0.65
CA LEU A 230 -18.33 -11.72 -1.13
C LEU A 230 -18.11 -10.46 -0.33
N GLU A 231 -18.05 -9.32 -1.02
CA GLU A 231 -17.85 -8.00 -0.41
C GLU A 231 -18.83 -6.99 -0.99
N TYR A 232 -19.51 -6.25 -0.12
CA TYR A 232 -20.38 -5.15 -0.56
C TYR A 232 -19.58 -3.89 -0.84
N ARG A 233 -19.80 -3.30 -2.00
CA ARG A 233 -19.18 -2.06 -2.47
C ARG A 233 -20.09 -0.88 -2.21
N HIS A 234 -20.08 -0.35 -0.98
CA HIS A 234 -20.98 0.73 -0.55
C HIS A 234 -21.03 1.94 -1.50
N LYS A 235 -19.90 2.40 -2.03
CA LYS A 235 -19.86 3.55 -2.95
C LYS A 235 -20.43 3.26 -4.34
N GLN A 236 -20.50 2.01 -4.72
CA GLN A 236 -20.89 1.56 -6.06
C GLN A 236 -22.22 0.82 -6.03
N GLY A 237 -22.73 0.49 -4.86
CA GLY A 237 -24.04 -0.12 -4.68
C GLY A 237 -24.18 -1.59 -5.11
N TYR A 238 -23.07 -2.31 -5.32
CA TYR A 238 -23.09 -3.71 -5.73
C TYR A 238 -22.28 -4.64 -4.86
N TRP A 239 -22.60 -5.93 -4.95
CA TRP A 239 -21.80 -7.00 -4.35
C TRP A 239 -20.72 -7.48 -5.32
N ARG A 240 -19.52 -7.65 -4.81
CA ARG A 240 -18.41 -8.21 -5.55
C ARG A 240 -18.06 -9.58 -5.01
N ALA A 241 -18.18 -10.61 -5.85
CA ALA A 241 -17.64 -11.94 -5.58
C ALA A 241 -16.19 -12.03 -6.06
N GLY A 242 -15.38 -12.84 -5.39
CA GLY A 242 -14.01 -13.08 -5.77
C GLY A 242 -13.43 -14.32 -5.09
N PRO A 243 -12.28 -14.80 -5.55
CA PRO A 243 -11.59 -15.89 -4.90
C PRO A 243 -11.11 -15.47 -3.50
N PRO A 244 -10.88 -16.41 -2.59
CA PRO A 244 -10.25 -16.14 -1.32
C PRO A 244 -8.87 -15.48 -1.50
N LYS A 245 -8.48 -14.65 -0.54
CA LYS A 245 -7.28 -13.80 -0.61
C LYS A 245 -5.96 -14.56 -0.87
N THR A 246 -5.87 -15.81 -0.41
CA THR A 246 -4.65 -16.63 -0.56
C THR A 246 -5.02 -18.08 -0.92
N LYS A 247 -4.09 -18.82 -1.54
CA LYS A 247 -4.26 -20.25 -1.82
C LYS A 247 -4.61 -21.05 -0.57
N LYS A 248 -4.05 -20.72 0.60
CA LYS A 248 -4.34 -21.38 1.89
C LYS A 248 -5.74 -21.07 2.42
N SER A 249 -6.43 -20.09 1.87
CA SER A 249 -7.82 -19.79 2.28
C SER A 249 -8.83 -20.73 1.62
N TYR A 250 -8.46 -21.41 0.54
CA TYR A 250 -9.23 -22.52 0.01
C TYR A 250 -9.09 -23.70 0.98
N ARG A 251 -10.20 -24.09 1.57
CA ARG A 251 -10.22 -25.15 2.56
C ARG A 251 -11.58 -25.83 2.61
N THR A 252 -11.58 -27.10 3.02
CA THR A 252 -12.78 -27.85 3.34
C THR A 252 -12.85 -28.00 4.86
N ILE A 253 -13.98 -27.66 5.43
CA ILE A 253 -14.26 -27.68 6.87
C ILE A 253 -15.26 -28.81 7.15
N PRO A 254 -14.97 -29.73 8.05
CA PRO A 254 -15.98 -30.66 8.53
C PRO A 254 -17.06 -29.91 9.32
N LEU A 255 -18.32 -30.23 9.11
CA LEU A 255 -19.43 -29.59 9.81
C LEU A 255 -19.71 -30.33 11.14
N THR A 256 -19.77 -29.55 12.20
CA THR A 256 -20.31 -30.01 13.47
C THR A 256 -21.81 -30.32 13.31
N GLU A 257 -22.38 -31.11 14.19
CA GLU A 257 -23.82 -31.42 14.15
C GLU A 257 -24.68 -30.16 14.21
N LYS A 258 -24.26 -29.19 15.01
CA LYS A 258 -24.92 -27.87 15.13
C LYS A 258 -24.82 -27.05 13.84
N ALA A 259 -23.63 -26.95 13.23
CA ALA A 259 -23.45 -26.26 11.96
C ALA A 259 -24.28 -26.93 10.84
N TYR A 260 -24.28 -28.28 10.79
CA TYR A 260 -25.06 -29.04 9.82
C TYR A 260 -26.56 -28.76 9.98
N SER A 261 -27.09 -28.84 11.23
CA SER A 261 -28.50 -28.57 11.52
C SER A 261 -28.95 -27.18 11.12
N ILE A 262 -28.10 -26.14 11.39
CA ILE A 262 -28.36 -24.76 10.99
C ILE A 262 -28.43 -24.64 9.46
N LEU A 263 -27.45 -25.20 8.75
CA LEU A 263 -27.41 -25.14 7.28
C LEU A 263 -28.59 -25.92 6.67
N LYS A 264 -28.92 -27.08 7.22
CA LYS A 264 -30.06 -27.91 6.77
C LYS A 264 -31.39 -27.18 6.93
N SER A 265 -31.63 -26.57 8.09
CA SER A 265 -32.80 -25.75 8.33
C SER A 265 -32.92 -24.60 7.31
N CYS A 266 -31.82 -23.87 7.07
CA CYS A 266 -31.80 -22.81 6.07
C CYS A 266 -32.05 -23.34 4.65
N TYR A 267 -31.52 -24.52 4.32
CA TYR A 267 -31.72 -25.16 3.02
C TYR A 267 -33.17 -25.54 2.79
N ASP A 268 -33.81 -26.13 3.80
CA ASP A 268 -35.21 -26.60 3.75
C ASP A 268 -36.17 -25.39 3.68
N GLU A 269 -35.89 -24.32 4.40
CA GLU A 269 -36.68 -23.09 4.42
C GLU A 269 -36.61 -22.29 3.08
N ARG A 270 -35.56 -22.50 2.27
CA ARG A 270 -35.40 -21.75 0.99
C ARG A 270 -36.58 -21.99 0.02
N SER A 271 -37.16 -23.19 0.04
CA SER A 271 -38.27 -23.59 -0.85
C SER A 271 -39.56 -22.83 -0.58
N SER A 272 -39.71 -22.29 0.64
CA SER A 272 -40.87 -21.49 1.06
C SER A 272 -40.74 -19.99 0.69
N ARG A 273 -39.55 -19.54 0.30
CA ARG A 273 -39.34 -18.15 -0.13
C ARG A 273 -39.78 -17.97 -1.57
N LYS A 274 -40.68 -17.01 -1.80
CA LYS A 274 -41.13 -16.69 -3.14
C LYS A 274 -39.95 -16.20 -4.02
N GLU A 275 -39.93 -16.60 -5.30
CA GLU A 275 -38.91 -16.17 -6.28
C GLU A 275 -38.78 -14.65 -6.41
N SER A 276 -39.84 -13.89 -6.08
CA SER A 276 -39.82 -12.41 -6.06
C SER A 276 -38.87 -11.75 -5.06
N GLU A 277 -38.36 -12.50 -4.10
CA GLU A 277 -37.34 -12.02 -3.16
C GLU A 277 -35.91 -12.37 -3.60
N THR A 278 -35.75 -13.01 -4.75
CA THR A 278 -34.45 -13.28 -5.34
C THR A 278 -33.80 -11.93 -5.71
N LEU A 279 -32.65 -11.67 -5.14
CA LEU A 279 -31.84 -10.47 -5.38
C LEU A 279 -31.81 -10.16 -6.89
N SER A 280 -32.51 -9.11 -7.31
CA SER A 280 -32.49 -8.58 -8.68
C SER A 280 -31.15 -7.89 -9.02
N GLN A 281 -30.16 -7.97 -8.15
CA GLN A 281 -28.85 -7.42 -8.37
C GLN A 281 -27.96 -8.47 -9.05
N VAL A 282 -27.58 -8.20 -10.28
CA VAL A 282 -26.62 -8.98 -11.03
C VAL A 282 -25.30 -9.01 -10.26
N LEU A 283 -24.94 -10.18 -9.73
CA LEU A 283 -23.65 -10.42 -9.12
C LEU A 283 -22.62 -10.56 -10.26
N GLU A 284 -21.90 -9.48 -10.56
CA GLU A 284 -20.76 -9.57 -11.45
C GLU A 284 -19.63 -10.33 -10.75
N TYR A 285 -19.43 -11.57 -11.15
CA TYR A 285 -18.26 -12.36 -10.75
C TYR A 285 -17.10 -11.97 -11.66
N THR A 286 -16.05 -11.41 -11.05
CA THR A 286 -14.78 -11.20 -11.76
C THR A 286 -13.74 -12.08 -11.11
N ASP A 287 -13.19 -13.04 -11.83
CA ASP A 287 -11.99 -13.76 -11.37
C ASP A 287 -10.82 -12.75 -11.35
N SER A 288 -10.28 -12.49 -10.18
CA SER A 288 -9.18 -11.53 -10.02
C SER A 288 -7.87 -11.98 -10.66
N ARG A 289 -7.79 -13.22 -11.14
CA ARG A 289 -6.62 -13.80 -11.80
C ARG A 289 -6.73 -13.76 -13.32
N THR A 290 -7.92 -13.98 -13.86
CA THR A 290 -8.15 -14.04 -15.31
C THR A 290 -8.83 -12.77 -15.85
N GLY A 291 -9.44 -11.96 -14.98
CA GLY A 291 -10.23 -10.81 -15.38
C GLY A 291 -11.57 -11.17 -16.07
N GLU A 292 -11.91 -12.45 -16.13
CA GLU A 292 -13.19 -12.92 -16.71
C GLU A 292 -14.37 -12.57 -15.80
N LYS A 293 -15.44 -12.07 -16.42
CA LYS A 293 -16.72 -11.72 -15.78
C LYS A 293 -17.67 -12.91 -15.76
#